data_8062e91e0625a8f09fe9d06a137131d4
#
_entry.id   8062e91e0625a8f09fe9d06a137131d4
#
_cell.length_a   1.000
_cell.length_b   1.000
_cell.length_c   1.000
_cell.angle_alpha   90.00
_cell.angle_beta   90.00
_cell.angle_gamma   90.00
#
_symmetry.space_group_name_H-M   'P 1'
#
loop_
_entity.id
_entity.type
_entity.pdbx_description
1 polymer ?
#
loop_
_entity_poly.entity_id
_entity_poly.type
_entity_poly.pdbx_seq_one_letter_code
_entity_poly.pdbx_strand_id
1 'polypeptide(L)'
;DAEIFLALLDVTDLQMIEFIQKKTGRKPILHLTTPSEIKETLTQYHANLDQDITITQLTETKKSTGELKKAAEELPIINIVNSILEHAVYENASDIHIEPAENDVVVRYRVDGILKSVMALPDSAKNGIIARVKILSSLKIDEHMVPQDGRFKIQVQDEKYSFRVSIIPVYDGEKVVLRLLHEGTKPLTLGELGLLPKAKETIERTLKKPHGMVLVTGPTGSGKTTTLYSILGILNTPDVNISTIEDPVEYHVDGINQSQVNARTGFTFAKGLRAILRQDPDIVM
;
A
#
# COMPACT_ATOMS: atom_id res chain seq x y z
N ASP A 1 12.21 -43.28 2.61
CA ASP A 1 11.32 -42.66 1.59
C ASP A 1 10.77 -41.38 2.18
N ALA A 2 11.21 -40.26 1.66
CA ALA A 2 10.77 -38.98 2.17
C ALA A 2 9.42 -38.61 1.52
N GLU A 3 8.37 -38.55 2.31
CA GLU A 3 7.06 -38.06 1.90
C GLU A 3 7.02 -36.52 1.99
N ILE A 4 6.17 -35.89 1.16
CA ILE A 4 5.90 -34.46 1.21
C ILE A 4 4.37 -34.26 1.26
N PHE A 5 3.90 -33.48 2.23
CA PHE A 5 2.48 -33.15 2.36
C PHE A 5 2.17 -31.95 1.47
N LEU A 6 1.15 -32.04 0.62
CA LEU A 6 0.71 -30.99 -0.26
C LEU A 6 -0.72 -30.59 0.07
N ALA A 7 -0.92 -29.33 0.45
CA ALA A 7 -2.22 -28.73 0.58
C ALA A 7 -2.65 -28.12 -0.78
N LEU A 8 -3.72 -28.64 -1.37
CA LEU A 8 -4.20 -28.28 -2.70
C LEU A 8 -5.65 -27.84 -2.65
N LEU A 9 -6.00 -26.86 -3.49
CA LEU A 9 -7.39 -26.45 -3.72
C LEU A 9 -8.13 -27.43 -4.62
N ASP A 10 -7.39 -28.08 -5.50
CA ASP A 10 -7.90 -29.09 -6.42
C ASP A 10 -6.93 -30.29 -6.45
N VAL A 11 -7.37 -31.41 -5.90
CA VAL A 11 -6.58 -32.64 -5.87
C VAL A 11 -6.59 -33.38 -7.22
N THR A 12 -7.32 -32.89 -8.21
CA THR A 12 -7.37 -33.47 -9.56
C THR A 12 -6.36 -32.82 -10.51
N ASP A 13 -5.61 -31.80 -10.06
CA ASP A 13 -4.53 -31.17 -10.84
C ASP A 13 -3.28 -32.06 -10.88
N LEU A 14 -3.35 -33.07 -11.72
CA LEU A 14 -2.27 -34.06 -11.91
C LEU A 14 -0.98 -33.42 -12.42
N GLN A 15 -1.06 -32.33 -13.21
CA GLN A 15 0.12 -31.67 -13.75
C GLN A 15 0.96 -31.01 -12.65
N MET A 16 0.30 -30.32 -11.72
CA MET A 16 0.94 -29.71 -10.56
C MET A 16 1.55 -30.78 -9.64
N ILE A 17 0.84 -31.87 -9.39
CA ILE A 17 1.29 -32.98 -8.54
C ILE A 17 2.53 -33.64 -9.11
N GLU A 18 2.52 -33.97 -10.42
CA GLU A 18 3.68 -34.55 -11.11
C GLU A 18 4.89 -33.61 -11.14
N PHE A 19 4.64 -32.32 -11.35
CA PHE A 19 5.69 -31.29 -11.32
C PHE A 19 6.40 -31.25 -9.97
N ILE A 20 5.63 -31.23 -8.85
CA ILE A 20 6.18 -31.20 -7.50
C ILE A 20 6.94 -32.49 -7.20
N GLN A 21 6.40 -33.64 -7.58
CA GLN A 21 7.05 -34.95 -7.39
C GLN A 21 8.39 -35.00 -8.13
N LYS A 22 8.44 -34.54 -9.38
CA LYS A 22 9.69 -34.48 -10.18
C LYS A 22 10.71 -33.52 -9.57
N LYS A 23 10.26 -32.36 -9.10
CA LYS A 23 11.14 -31.33 -8.53
C LYS A 23 11.72 -31.70 -7.18
N THR A 24 10.95 -32.39 -6.34
CA THR A 24 11.35 -32.74 -4.97
C THR A 24 11.94 -34.14 -4.84
N GLY A 25 11.66 -35.03 -5.79
CA GLY A 25 12.01 -36.46 -5.71
C GLY A 25 11.25 -37.21 -4.61
N ARG A 26 10.21 -36.64 -4.03
CA ARG A 26 9.46 -37.19 -2.90
C ARG A 26 8.04 -37.58 -3.31
N LYS A 27 7.45 -38.54 -2.61
CA LYS A 27 6.07 -38.95 -2.87
C LYS A 27 5.10 -37.96 -2.21
N PRO A 28 4.22 -37.29 -2.98
CA PRO A 28 3.27 -36.35 -2.43
C PRO A 28 2.11 -37.04 -1.73
N ILE A 29 1.75 -36.59 -0.53
CA ILE A 29 0.53 -36.92 0.18
C ILE A 29 -0.39 -35.69 0.03
N LEU A 30 -1.55 -35.90 -0.59
CA LEU A 30 -2.46 -34.81 -0.98
C LEU A 30 -3.47 -34.53 0.14
N HIS A 31 -3.61 -33.26 0.49
CA HIS A 31 -4.62 -32.75 1.41
C HIS A 31 -5.46 -31.70 0.71
N LEU A 32 -6.77 -31.91 0.67
CA LEU A 32 -7.71 -30.90 0.17
C LEU A 32 -7.84 -29.78 1.23
N THR A 33 -7.73 -28.54 0.80
CA THR A 33 -7.83 -27.39 1.68
C THR A 33 -8.68 -26.29 1.03
N THR A 34 -8.96 -25.22 1.77
CA THR A 34 -9.68 -24.05 1.28
C THR A 34 -8.73 -22.90 0.97
N PRO A 35 -9.12 -21.95 0.10
CA PRO A 35 -8.31 -20.73 -0.15
C PRO A 35 -8.01 -19.95 1.14
N SER A 36 -8.95 -19.96 2.08
CA SER A 36 -8.78 -19.27 3.37
C SER A 36 -7.71 -19.92 4.23
N GLU A 37 -7.70 -21.27 4.32
CA GLU A 37 -6.70 -22.02 5.09
C GLU A 37 -5.30 -21.91 4.48
N ILE A 38 -5.18 -21.92 3.14
CA ILE A 38 -3.89 -21.66 2.48
C ILE A 38 -3.39 -20.26 2.82
N LYS A 39 -4.25 -19.25 2.74
CA LYS A 39 -3.91 -17.88 3.07
C LYS A 39 -3.48 -17.75 4.53
N GLU A 40 -4.20 -18.36 5.46
CA GLU A 40 -3.88 -18.35 6.89
C GLU A 40 -2.54 -19.06 7.17
N THR A 41 -2.29 -20.21 6.54
CA THR A 41 -1.03 -20.96 6.71
C THR A 41 0.15 -20.17 6.12
N LEU A 42 -0.01 -19.53 4.96
CA LEU A 42 1.01 -18.66 4.38
C LEU A 42 1.30 -17.45 5.29
N THR A 43 0.29 -16.87 5.91
CA THR A 43 0.46 -15.80 6.90
C THR A 43 1.30 -16.27 8.10
N GLN A 44 1.05 -17.47 8.61
CA GLN A 44 1.87 -18.06 9.70
C GLN A 44 3.32 -18.33 9.26
N TYR A 45 3.52 -18.74 8.01
CA TYR A 45 4.86 -18.98 7.45
C TYR A 45 5.66 -17.66 7.34
N HIS A 46 5.00 -16.56 7.03
CA HIS A 46 5.61 -15.22 6.98
C HIS A 46 5.71 -14.52 8.34
N ALA A 47 4.99 -14.98 9.37
CA ALA A 47 5.05 -14.42 10.72
C ALA A 47 6.40 -14.66 11.44
N ASN A 48 7.25 -15.53 10.92
CA ASN A 48 8.59 -15.82 11.45
C ASN A 48 9.68 -14.94 10.80
N LEU A 49 9.41 -13.66 10.58
CA LEU A 49 10.38 -12.68 10.05
C LEU A 49 11.71 -12.64 10.84
N ASP A 50 11.64 -12.88 12.15
CA ASP A 50 12.83 -12.92 13.00
C ASP A 50 13.81 -14.06 12.65
N GLN A 51 13.37 -15.11 11.96
CA GLN A 51 14.22 -16.23 11.55
C GLN A 51 14.88 -16.03 10.18
N ASP A 52 14.26 -15.26 9.29
CA ASP A 52 14.79 -15.03 7.94
C ASP A 52 15.76 -13.84 7.85
N ILE A 53 15.75 -12.94 8.86
CA ILE A 53 16.67 -11.81 8.95
C ILE A 53 17.91 -12.22 9.73
N THR A 54 18.74 -13.09 9.18
CA THR A 54 20.09 -13.32 9.68
C THR A 54 20.94 -12.10 9.31
N ILE A 55 20.98 -11.11 10.21
CA ILE A 55 21.78 -9.90 10.05
C ILE A 55 23.24 -10.28 10.28
N THR A 56 23.91 -10.72 9.23
CA THR A 56 25.34 -10.99 9.25
C THR A 56 26.07 -9.65 9.08
N GLN A 57 26.59 -9.12 10.19
CA GLN A 57 27.62 -8.07 10.28
C GLN A 57 27.37 -6.77 9.46
N LEU A 58 26.59 -5.87 10.04
CA LEU A 58 26.61 -4.46 9.67
C LEU A 58 27.65 -3.76 10.57
N THR A 59 28.78 -3.37 9.99
CA THR A 59 29.86 -2.64 10.69
C THR A 59 29.49 -1.17 10.88
N GLU A 60 29.68 -0.67 12.09
CA GLU A 60 29.50 0.74 12.45
C GLU A 60 30.52 1.65 11.75
N THR A 61 30.01 2.63 10.98
CA THR A 61 30.81 3.80 10.55
C THR A 61 29.88 5.00 10.33
N LYS A 62 30.29 6.17 10.81
CA LYS A 62 29.70 7.47 10.42
C LYS A 62 29.92 7.63 8.92
N LYS A 63 28.84 7.61 8.14
CA LYS A 63 28.90 7.51 6.67
C LYS A 63 28.63 8.86 6.01
N SER A 64 29.42 9.20 5.00
CA SER A 64 29.16 10.33 4.06
C SER A 64 27.92 10.05 3.20
N THR A 65 27.37 11.07 2.54
CA THR A 65 26.18 10.92 1.66
C THR A 65 26.34 9.81 0.61
N GLY A 66 27.56 9.66 0.06
CA GLY A 66 27.87 8.59 -0.90
C GLY A 66 27.84 7.18 -0.27
N GLU A 67 28.21 7.07 1.02
CA GLU A 67 28.20 5.83 1.79
C GLU A 67 26.79 5.46 2.24
N LEU A 68 25.93 6.45 2.57
CA LEU A 68 24.50 6.23 2.87
C LEU A 68 23.76 5.65 1.67
N LYS A 69 24.05 6.17 0.46
CA LYS A 69 23.48 5.65 -0.77
C LYS A 69 23.93 4.20 -1.02
N LYS A 70 25.22 3.89 -0.86
CA LYS A 70 25.74 2.52 -0.98
C LYS A 70 25.11 1.59 0.04
N ALA A 71 25.00 1.99 1.31
CA ALA A 71 24.39 1.20 2.35
C ALA A 71 22.90 0.89 2.06
N ALA A 72 22.19 1.85 1.48
CA ALA A 72 20.78 1.66 1.09
C ALA A 72 20.59 0.75 -0.13
N GLU A 73 21.64 0.57 -0.93
CA GLU A 73 21.66 -0.30 -2.10
C GLU A 73 22.28 -1.68 -1.79
N GLU A 74 22.75 -1.92 -0.56
CA GLU A 74 23.22 -3.22 -0.11
C GLU A 74 22.07 -4.23 -0.06
N LEU A 75 22.30 -5.45 -0.54
CA LEU A 75 21.28 -6.51 -0.60
C LEU A 75 20.58 -6.78 0.73
N PRO A 76 21.28 -6.84 1.90
CA PRO A 76 20.60 -7.05 3.18
C PRO A 76 19.57 -5.96 3.52
N ILE A 77 19.90 -4.68 3.30
CA ILE A 77 18.99 -3.56 3.57
C ILE A 77 17.78 -3.57 2.62
N ILE A 78 18.02 -3.87 1.34
CA ILE A 78 16.93 -4.00 0.35
C ILE A 78 15.96 -5.10 0.79
N ASN A 79 16.48 -6.25 1.19
CA ASN A 79 15.67 -7.40 1.61
C ASN A 79 14.88 -7.08 2.89
N ILE A 80 15.51 -6.43 3.88
CA ILE A 80 14.84 -6.01 5.12
C ILE A 80 13.66 -5.09 4.80
N VAL A 81 13.87 -4.04 4.00
CA VAL A 81 12.80 -3.09 3.65
C VAL A 81 11.71 -3.78 2.84
N ASN A 82 12.04 -4.61 1.87
CA ASN A 82 11.06 -5.36 1.10
C ASN A 82 10.24 -6.29 2.00
N SER A 83 10.87 -7.05 2.90
CA SER A 83 10.18 -7.93 3.84
C SER A 83 9.24 -7.15 4.76
N ILE A 84 9.65 -5.97 5.26
CA ILE A 84 8.77 -5.10 6.05
C ILE A 84 7.53 -4.69 5.27
N LEU A 85 7.70 -4.28 3.99
CA LEU A 85 6.60 -3.83 3.14
C LEU A 85 5.66 -4.98 2.78
N GLU A 86 6.20 -6.11 2.35
CA GLU A 86 5.43 -7.31 1.98
C GLU A 86 4.65 -7.87 3.17
N HIS A 87 5.30 -7.98 4.33
CA HIS A 87 4.64 -8.46 5.54
C HIS A 87 3.53 -7.53 6.00
N ALA A 88 3.71 -6.20 5.88
CA ALA A 88 2.65 -5.25 6.20
C ALA A 88 1.42 -5.39 5.27
N VAL A 89 1.64 -5.74 4.00
CA VAL A 89 0.56 -6.05 3.05
C VAL A 89 -0.18 -7.32 3.49
N TYR A 90 0.53 -8.39 3.86
CA TYR A 90 -0.09 -9.65 4.34
C TYR A 90 -0.91 -9.44 5.62
N GLU A 91 -0.40 -8.63 6.56
CA GLU A 91 -1.09 -8.31 7.80
C GLU A 91 -2.26 -7.32 7.62
N ASN A 92 -2.53 -6.86 6.39
CA ASN A 92 -3.50 -5.79 6.08
C ASN A 92 -3.28 -4.54 6.95
N ALA A 93 -2.02 -4.17 7.17
CA ALA A 93 -1.68 -2.99 7.95
C ALA A 93 -2.10 -1.71 7.21
N SER A 94 -2.69 -0.76 7.93
CA SER A 94 -2.99 0.57 7.39
C SER A 94 -1.76 1.48 7.34
N ASP A 95 -0.88 1.34 8.35
CA ASP A 95 0.33 2.15 8.46
C ASP A 95 1.50 1.31 8.99
N ILE A 96 2.71 1.62 8.50
CA ILE A 96 3.98 1.10 8.99
C ILE A 96 4.71 2.26 9.67
N HIS A 97 5.16 2.05 10.90
CA HIS A 97 5.99 2.98 11.63
C HIS A 97 7.38 2.39 11.80
N ILE A 98 8.41 3.10 11.35
CA ILE A 98 9.81 2.77 11.58
C ILE A 98 10.35 3.86 12.48
N GLU A 99 10.63 3.50 13.73
CA GLU A 99 10.93 4.44 14.81
C GLU A 99 12.32 4.18 15.36
N PRO A 100 13.25 5.11 15.21
CA PRO A 100 14.55 5.01 15.86
C PRO A 100 14.39 5.15 17.37
N ALA A 101 15.11 4.33 18.10
CA ALA A 101 15.31 4.43 19.54
C ALA A 101 16.81 4.50 19.84
N GLU A 102 17.20 4.54 21.10
CA GLU A 102 18.59 4.72 21.55
C GLU A 102 19.54 3.63 21.01
N ASN A 103 19.10 2.36 21.01
CA ASN A 103 19.94 1.23 20.66
C ASN A 103 19.40 0.35 19.52
N ASP A 104 18.19 0.64 19.05
CA ASP A 104 17.51 -0.15 18.03
C ASP A 104 16.61 0.70 17.15
N VAL A 105 16.00 0.04 16.15
CA VAL A 105 14.93 0.61 15.31
C VAL A 105 13.70 -0.28 15.47
N VAL A 106 12.64 0.27 16.04
CA VAL A 106 11.39 -0.45 16.25
C VAL A 106 10.48 -0.30 15.05
N VAL A 107 10.05 -1.42 14.47
CA VAL A 107 9.02 -1.44 13.41
C VAL A 107 7.69 -1.83 14.02
N ARG A 108 6.68 -0.99 13.80
CA ARG A 108 5.32 -1.23 14.28
C ARG A 108 4.32 -1.12 13.13
N TYR A 109 3.31 -1.97 13.14
CA TYR A 109 2.21 -1.89 12.20
C TYR A 109 0.94 -1.45 12.91
N ARG A 110 0.13 -0.67 12.18
CA ARG A 110 -1.24 -0.38 12.60
C ARG A 110 -2.16 -1.37 11.89
N VAL A 111 -2.74 -2.29 12.64
CA VAL A 111 -3.70 -3.28 12.16
C VAL A 111 -5.00 -3.08 12.93
N ASP A 112 -6.11 -2.93 12.22
CA ASP A 112 -7.43 -2.63 12.81
C ASP A 112 -7.43 -1.43 13.77
N GLY A 113 -6.67 -0.39 13.42
CA GLY A 113 -6.52 0.84 14.22
C GLY A 113 -5.53 0.75 15.37
N ILE A 114 -5.02 -0.44 15.72
CA ILE A 114 -4.13 -0.68 16.86
C ILE A 114 -2.68 -0.80 16.37
N LEU A 115 -1.76 -0.05 17.00
CA LEU A 115 -0.32 -0.19 16.75
C LEU A 115 0.23 -1.39 17.52
N LYS A 116 0.89 -2.30 16.78
CA LYS A 116 1.57 -3.48 17.32
C LYS A 116 3.04 -3.44 16.95
N SER A 117 3.94 -3.73 17.89
CA SER A 117 5.35 -3.97 17.58
C SER A 117 5.49 -5.28 16.84
N VAL A 118 6.23 -5.26 15.72
CA VAL A 118 6.44 -6.42 14.85
C VAL A 118 7.88 -6.92 14.98
N MET A 119 8.85 -6.02 14.95
CA MET A 119 10.27 -6.37 15.07
C MET A 119 11.08 -5.22 15.64
N ALA A 120 12.25 -5.53 16.16
CA ALA A 120 13.31 -4.60 16.48
C ALA A 120 14.55 -4.93 15.64
N LEU A 121 15.14 -3.93 15.03
CA LEU A 121 16.33 -4.04 14.18
C LEU A 121 17.50 -3.33 14.86
N PRO A 122 18.75 -3.79 14.67
CA PRO A 122 19.89 -3.15 15.28
C PRO A 122 20.09 -1.71 14.77
N ASP A 123 20.62 -0.83 15.62
CA ASP A 123 20.89 0.57 15.28
C ASP A 123 21.76 0.73 14.03
N SER A 124 22.67 -0.21 13.77
CA SER A 124 23.50 -0.24 12.55
C SER A 124 22.70 -0.26 11.24
N ALA A 125 21.47 -0.79 11.23
CA ALA A 125 20.59 -0.82 10.07
C ALA A 125 19.82 0.49 9.87
N LYS A 126 19.71 1.35 10.88
CA LYS A 126 18.88 2.56 10.90
C LYS A 126 19.05 3.44 9.67
N ASN A 127 20.28 3.90 9.46
CA ASN A 127 20.57 4.83 8.37
C ASN A 127 20.36 4.22 6.97
N GLY A 128 20.65 2.92 6.82
CA GLY A 128 20.43 2.19 5.59
C GLY A 128 18.93 2.07 5.25
N ILE A 129 18.10 1.71 6.22
CA ILE A 129 16.64 1.58 6.05
C ILE A 129 16.02 2.93 5.68
N ILE A 130 16.37 4.00 6.41
CA ILE A 130 15.85 5.34 6.14
C ILE A 130 16.27 5.81 4.75
N ALA A 131 17.53 5.64 4.40
CA ALA A 131 18.06 6.01 3.08
C ALA A 131 17.35 5.19 1.97
N ARG A 132 17.10 3.89 2.18
CA ARG A 132 16.36 3.06 1.23
C ARG A 132 14.93 3.57 1.01
N VAL A 133 14.20 3.91 2.09
CA VAL A 133 12.86 4.49 1.99
C VAL A 133 12.89 5.84 1.26
N LYS A 134 13.89 6.70 1.54
CA LYS A 134 14.07 7.96 0.81
C LYS A 134 14.31 7.74 -0.68
N ILE A 135 15.14 6.76 -1.06
CA ILE A 135 15.38 6.40 -2.47
C ILE A 135 14.08 5.95 -3.14
N LEU A 136 13.35 5.01 -2.53
CA LEU A 136 12.08 4.52 -3.06
C LEU A 136 11.08 5.65 -3.29
N SER A 137 11.07 6.65 -2.40
CA SER A 137 10.12 7.76 -2.40
C SER A 137 10.61 8.99 -3.19
N SER A 138 11.80 8.92 -3.82
CA SER A 138 12.46 10.03 -4.52
C SER A 138 12.69 11.25 -3.62
N LEU A 139 13.03 11.03 -2.35
CA LEU A 139 13.34 12.04 -1.35
C LEU A 139 14.85 12.33 -1.29
N LYS A 140 15.22 13.45 -0.67
CA LYS A 140 16.62 13.83 -0.48
C LYS A 140 17.26 12.96 0.60
N ILE A 141 18.31 12.23 0.24
CA ILE A 141 19.00 11.31 1.15
C ILE A 141 19.83 12.04 2.19
N ASP A 142 20.42 13.17 1.79
CA ASP A 142 21.33 14.01 2.56
C ASP A 142 20.63 15.01 3.48
N GLU A 143 19.31 15.10 3.43
CA GLU A 143 18.52 16.00 4.27
C GLU A 143 17.94 15.22 5.45
N HIS A 144 18.35 15.60 6.68
CA HIS A 144 17.97 14.92 7.90
C HIS A 144 17.23 15.80 8.91
N MET A 145 17.21 17.12 8.66
CA MET A 145 16.73 18.10 9.64
C MET A 145 15.36 18.70 9.31
N VAL A 146 14.81 18.38 8.14
CA VAL A 146 13.50 18.88 7.69
C VAL A 146 12.58 17.72 7.37
N PRO A 147 11.27 17.86 7.68
CA PRO A 147 10.28 16.87 7.26
C PRO A 147 10.25 16.68 5.75
N GLN A 148 10.11 15.45 5.30
CA GLN A 148 10.00 15.11 3.90
C GLN A 148 8.79 14.19 3.68
N ASP A 149 8.00 14.46 2.63
CA ASP A 149 6.87 13.67 2.22
C ASP A 149 7.06 13.16 0.80
N GLY A 150 6.72 11.91 0.57
CA GLY A 150 6.85 11.26 -0.73
C GLY A 150 5.86 10.13 -0.93
N ARG A 151 6.03 9.43 -2.04
CA ARG A 151 5.23 8.24 -2.34
C ARG A 151 6.00 7.31 -3.25
N PHE A 152 5.73 6.02 -3.15
CA PHE A 152 6.22 5.01 -4.08
C PHE A 152 5.20 3.87 -4.22
N LYS A 153 5.45 3.00 -5.19
CA LYS A 153 4.61 1.84 -5.47
C LYS A 153 5.45 0.58 -5.45
N ILE A 154 4.85 -0.49 -4.97
CA ILE A 154 5.40 -1.84 -5.10
C ILE A 154 4.36 -2.76 -5.71
N GLN A 155 4.81 -3.88 -6.22
CA GLN A 155 3.97 -4.99 -6.63
C GLN A 155 4.24 -6.15 -5.68
N VAL A 156 3.19 -6.62 -5.01
CA VAL A 156 3.25 -7.81 -4.16
C VAL A 156 2.31 -8.84 -4.78
N GLN A 157 2.86 -9.98 -5.18
CA GLN A 157 2.15 -10.94 -6.04
C GLN A 157 1.69 -10.23 -7.32
N ASP A 158 0.42 -10.30 -7.69
CA ASP A 158 -0.14 -9.64 -8.88
C ASP A 158 -0.85 -8.32 -8.57
N GLU A 159 -0.80 -7.85 -7.32
CA GLU A 159 -1.48 -6.64 -6.85
C GLU A 159 -0.49 -5.47 -6.66
N LYS A 160 -0.95 -4.27 -6.98
CA LYS A 160 -0.17 -3.04 -6.82
C LYS A 160 -0.56 -2.31 -5.55
N TYR A 161 0.45 -1.93 -4.79
CA TYR A 161 0.30 -1.16 -3.56
C TYR A 161 1.05 0.15 -3.65
N SER A 162 0.43 1.22 -3.19
CA SER A 162 1.03 2.55 -3.08
C SER A 162 1.31 2.86 -1.62
N PHE A 163 2.45 3.45 -1.36
CA PHE A 163 2.84 3.92 -0.03
C PHE A 163 2.97 5.43 -0.03
N ARG A 164 2.23 6.10 0.85
CA ARG A 164 2.46 7.50 1.18
C ARG A 164 3.44 7.56 2.34
N VAL A 165 4.53 8.25 2.15
CA VAL A 165 5.67 8.29 3.08
C VAL A 165 5.73 9.66 3.72
N SER A 166 5.88 9.70 5.04
CA SER A 166 6.23 10.90 5.78
C SER A 166 7.44 10.60 6.68
N ILE A 167 8.46 11.41 6.57
CA ILE A 167 9.70 11.32 7.36
C ILE A 167 9.84 12.60 8.16
N ILE A 168 10.08 12.48 9.45
CA ILE A 168 10.32 13.60 10.35
C ILE A 168 11.57 13.38 11.18
N PRO A 169 12.39 14.43 11.43
CA PRO A 169 13.48 14.35 12.40
C PRO A 169 12.91 14.16 13.81
N VAL A 170 13.55 13.27 14.57
CA VAL A 170 13.25 13.00 15.99
C VAL A 170 14.58 12.96 16.76
N TYR A 171 14.52 12.80 18.09
CA TYR A 171 15.72 12.85 18.93
C TYR A 171 16.78 11.81 18.52
N ASP A 172 16.38 10.57 18.28
CA ASP A 172 17.29 9.45 17.95
C ASP A 172 17.50 9.26 16.43
N GLY A 173 17.11 10.22 15.60
CA GLY A 173 17.29 10.14 14.15
C GLY A 173 16.09 10.60 13.35
N GLU A 174 15.62 9.81 12.40
CA GLU A 174 14.45 10.12 11.57
C GLU A 174 13.37 9.03 11.74
N LYS A 175 12.16 9.44 12.09
CA LYS A 175 10.99 8.57 12.14
C LYS A 175 10.34 8.54 10.77
N VAL A 176 10.00 7.34 10.30
CA VAL A 176 9.30 7.10 9.05
C VAL A 176 7.89 6.56 9.34
N VAL A 177 6.90 7.11 8.67
CA VAL A 177 5.55 6.56 8.63
C VAL A 177 5.17 6.32 7.18
N LEU A 178 4.75 5.08 6.88
CA LEU A 178 4.31 4.68 5.55
C LEU A 178 2.82 4.29 5.66
N ARG A 179 1.95 5.01 4.97
CA ARG A 179 0.54 4.64 4.84
C ARG A 179 0.35 3.75 3.62
N LEU A 180 -0.19 2.58 3.84
CA LEU A 180 -0.50 1.61 2.80
C LEU A 180 -1.81 1.99 2.10
N LEU A 181 -1.80 1.98 0.77
CA LEU A 181 -2.96 2.20 -0.08
C LEU A 181 -2.98 1.11 -1.14
N HIS A 182 -4.03 0.31 -1.18
CA HIS A 182 -4.20 -0.72 -2.21
C HIS A 182 -4.58 -0.06 -3.54
N GLU A 183 -3.76 -0.22 -4.58
CA GLU A 183 -4.07 0.27 -5.94
C GLU A 183 -4.81 -0.81 -6.73
N GLY A 184 -5.81 -0.42 -7.48
CA GLY A 184 -6.61 -1.35 -8.29
C GLY A 184 -7.84 -1.90 -7.58
N THR A 185 -8.16 -1.40 -6.39
CA THR A 185 -9.46 -1.65 -5.80
C THR A 185 -10.50 -1.04 -6.72
N LYS A 186 -11.29 -1.89 -7.41
CA LYS A 186 -12.49 -1.38 -8.09
C LYS A 186 -13.31 -0.63 -7.05
N PRO A 187 -13.83 0.56 -7.40
CA PRO A 187 -14.73 1.24 -6.48
C PRO A 187 -15.81 0.29 -5.99
N LEU A 188 -16.05 0.30 -4.68
CA LEU A 188 -17.10 -0.53 -4.09
C LEU A 188 -18.44 -0.22 -4.76
N THR A 189 -19.25 -1.21 -4.96
CA THR A 189 -20.64 -0.99 -5.43
C THR A 189 -21.45 -0.31 -4.31
N LEU A 190 -22.53 0.38 -4.68
CA LEU A 190 -23.42 1.02 -3.69
C LEU A 190 -24.01 0.02 -2.68
N GLY A 191 -24.12 -1.26 -3.05
CA GLY A 191 -24.55 -2.32 -2.16
C GLY A 191 -23.50 -2.67 -1.10
N GLU A 192 -22.24 -2.79 -1.52
CA GLU A 192 -21.10 -3.07 -0.63
C GLU A 192 -20.80 -1.93 0.34
N LEU A 193 -21.20 -0.70 0.02
CA LEU A 193 -21.14 0.45 0.93
C LEU A 193 -22.11 0.34 2.13
N GLY A 194 -22.98 -0.67 2.17
CA GLY A 194 -23.98 -0.83 3.22
C GLY A 194 -25.17 0.14 3.11
N LEU A 195 -25.38 0.75 1.94
CA LEU A 195 -26.53 1.65 1.74
C LEU A 195 -27.84 0.87 1.79
N LEU A 196 -28.81 1.43 2.52
CA LEU A 196 -30.17 0.89 2.58
C LEU A 196 -30.79 0.91 1.18
N PRO A 197 -31.67 -0.07 0.82
CA PRO A 197 -32.25 -0.20 -0.51
C PRO A 197 -32.87 1.09 -1.06
N LYS A 198 -33.62 1.80 -0.25
CA LYS A 198 -34.26 3.08 -0.62
C LYS A 198 -33.24 4.19 -0.93
N ALA A 199 -32.16 4.25 -0.17
CA ALA A 199 -31.07 5.23 -0.40
C ALA A 199 -30.33 4.91 -1.69
N LYS A 200 -29.99 3.62 -1.93
CA LYS A 200 -29.39 3.13 -3.17
C LYS A 200 -30.24 3.48 -4.39
N GLU A 201 -31.53 3.14 -4.37
CA GLU A 201 -32.46 3.45 -5.46
C GLU A 201 -32.54 4.97 -5.73
N THR A 202 -32.52 5.78 -4.68
CA THR A 202 -32.55 7.24 -4.82
C THR A 202 -31.30 7.77 -5.49
N ILE A 203 -30.13 7.26 -5.13
CA ILE A 203 -28.84 7.62 -5.77
C ILE A 203 -28.88 7.20 -7.24
N GLU A 204 -29.19 5.93 -7.53
CA GLU A 204 -29.23 5.40 -8.90
C GLU A 204 -30.17 6.19 -9.80
N ARG A 205 -31.34 6.58 -9.28
CA ARG A 205 -32.29 7.43 -10.00
C ARG A 205 -31.75 8.85 -10.23
N THR A 206 -31.02 9.39 -9.25
CA THR A 206 -30.44 10.74 -9.33
C THR A 206 -29.30 10.78 -10.34
N LEU A 207 -28.46 9.75 -10.41
CA LEU A 207 -27.35 9.65 -11.36
C LEU A 207 -27.80 9.57 -12.83
N LYS A 208 -29.04 9.18 -13.09
CA LYS A 208 -29.62 9.17 -14.46
C LYS A 208 -30.05 10.55 -14.95
N LYS A 209 -30.00 11.59 -14.10
CA LYS A 209 -30.35 12.96 -14.51
C LYS A 209 -29.24 13.56 -15.37
N PRO A 210 -29.60 14.32 -16.43
CA PRO A 210 -28.61 14.84 -17.37
C PRO A 210 -27.74 15.96 -16.78
N HIS A 211 -28.16 16.59 -15.69
CA HIS A 211 -27.43 17.65 -14.99
C HIS A 211 -27.87 17.76 -13.53
N GLY A 212 -27.00 18.30 -12.71
CA GLY A 212 -27.25 18.51 -11.30
C GLY A 212 -25.98 18.47 -10.46
N MET A 213 -26.14 18.54 -9.16
CA MET A 213 -25.06 18.44 -8.19
C MET A 213 -25.41 17.42 -7.11
N VAL A 214 -24.45 16.56 -6.77
CA VAL A 214 -24.53 15.63 -5.64
C VAL A 214 -23.53 16.07 -4.60
N LEU A 215 -23.98 16.31 -3.35
CA LEU A 215 -23.13 16.66 -2.23
C LEU A 215 -23.02 15.49 -1.26
N VAL A 216 -21.80 15.16 -0.87
CA VAL A 216 -21.50 14.16 0.16
C VAL A 216 -20.81 14.86 1.32
N THR A 217 -21.43 14.85 2.49
CA THR A 217 -20.94 15.53 3.70
C THR A 217 -20.78 14.56 4.86
N GLY A 218 -19.91 14.89 5.81
CA GLY A 218 -19.67 14.09 7.00
C GLY A 218 -18.27 14.32 7.60
N PRO A 219 -18.00 13.78 8.80
CA PRO A 219 -16.68 13.86 9.43
C PRO A 219 -15.61 13.06 8.69
N THR A 220 -14.36 13.22 9.08
CA THR A 220 -13.25 12.37 8.58
C THR A 220 -13.52 10.90 8.90
N GLY A 221 -13.24 10.00 7.95
CA GLY A 221 -13.49 8.56 8.11
C GLY A 221 -14.94 8.10 7.91
N SER A 222 -15.89 9.01 7.56
CA SER A 222 -17.29 8.65 7.32
C SER A 222 -17.57 8.00 5.95
N GLY A 223 -16.53 7.73 5.13
CA GLY A 223 -16.69 7.11 3.81
C GLY A 223 -17.07 8.06 2.66
N LYS A 224 -16.88 9.39 2.82
CA LYS A 224 -17.20 10.37 1.77
C LYS A 224 -16.54 10.05 0.43
N THR A 225 -15.21 9.94 0.42
CA THR A 225 -14.42 9.65 -0.78
C THR A 225 -14.79 8.29 -1.36
N THR A 226 -14.96 7.28 -0.50
CA THR A 226 -15.39 5.94 -0.91
C THR A 226 -16.74 5.97 -1.62
N THR A 227 -17.71 6.72 -1.08
CA THR A 227 -19.03 6.91 -1.69
C THR A 227 -18.93 7.63 -3.04
N LEU A 228 -18.15 8.72 -3.11
CA LEU A 228 -17.93 9.46 -4.36
C LEU A 228 -17.27 8.57 -5.43
N TYR A 229 -16.24 7.81 -5.07
CA TYR A 229 -15.57 6.92 -6.01
C TYR A 229 -16.49 5.78 -6.48
N SER A 230 -17.37 5.26 -5.61
CA SER A 230 -18.39 4.30 -6.01
C SER A 230 -19.38 4.87 -7.03
N ILE A 231 -19.78 6.13 -6.82
CA ILE A 231 -20.65 6.86 -7.78
C ILE A 231 -19.90 7.06 -9.09
N LEU A 232 -18.65 7.53 -9.05
CA LEU A 232 -17.83 7.69 -10.24
C LEU A 232 -17.64 6.37 -11.00
N GLY A 233 -17.43 5.26 -10.28
CA GLY A 233 -17.33 3.93 -10.90
C GLY A 233 -18.58 3.50 -11.68
N ILE A 234 -19.77 3.93 -11.25
CA ILE A 234 -21.03 3.68 -11.97
C ILE A 234 -21.13 4.54 -13.24
N LEU A 235 -20.62 5.78 -13.16
CA LEU A 235 -20.71 6.76 -14.27
C LEU A 235 -19.53 6.63 -15.26
N ASN A 236 -18.50 5.90 -14.92
CA ASN A 236 -17.28 5.75 -15.70
C ASN A 236 -17.48 4.77 -16.85
N THR A 237 -17.89 5.30 -17.97
CA THR A 237 -18.04 4.59 -19.24
C THR A 237 -17.11 5.20 -20.29
N PRO A 238 -16.70 4.47 -21.34
CA PRO A 238 -15.74 4.96 -22.33
C PRO A 238 -16.16 6.24 -23.09
N ASP A 239 -17.42 6.56 -23.05
CA ASP A 239 -18.04 7.72 -23.72
C ASP A 239 -18.22 8.93 -22.80
N VAL A 240 -17.74 8.86 -21.53
CA VAL A 240 -17.90 9.93 -20.55
C VAL A 240 -16.52 10.45 -20.10
N ASN A 241 -16.30 11.75 -20.23
CA ASN A 241 -15.10 12.41 -19.73
C ASN A 241 -15.26 12.85 -18.27
N ILE A 242 -14.66 12.10 -17.36
CA ILE A 242 -14.69 12.38 -15.93
C ILE A 242 -13.36 13.03 -15.49
N SER A 243 -13.46 14.17 -14.81
CA SER A 243 -12.31 14.86 -14.25
C SER A 243 -12.51 15.17 -12.77
N THR A 244 -11.45 15.02 -11.96
CA THR A 244 -11.50 15.31 -10.53
C THR A 244 -10.47 16.31 -10.09
N ILE A 245 -10.74 17.01 -8.96
CA ILE A 245 -9.77 17.81 -8.22
C ILE A 245 -9.87 17.39 -6.75
N GLU A 246 -8.74 16.96 -6.21
CA GLU A 246 -8.71 16.29 -4.90
C GLU A 246 -7.56 16.80 -4.02
N ASP A 247 -7.70 16.68 -2.70
CA ASP A 247 -6.67 17.04 -1.72
C ASP A 247 -6.59 16.04 -0.56
N PRO A 248 -5.83 14.95 -0.79
CA PRO A 248 -5.21 14.48 -2.02
C PRO A 248 -6.07 13.46 -2.79
N VAL A 249 -5.58 12.99 -3.95
CA VAL A 249 -6.09 11.78 -4.61
C VAL A 249 -5.81 10.58 -3.70
N GLU A 250 -6.84 9.84 -3.31
CA GLU A 250 -6.69 8.70 -2.39
C GLU A 250 -6.10 7.47 -3.09
N TYR A 251 -6.68 7.07 -4.22
CA TYR A 251 -6.16 6.02 -5.09
C TYR A 251 -6.55 6.28 -6.54
N HIS A 252 -5.81 5.66 -7.46
CA HIS A 252 -6.07 5.80 -8.89
C HIS A 252 -7.30 4.98 -9.30
N VAL A 253 -8.16 5.60 -10.10
CA VAL A 253 -9.31 4.94 -10.75
C VAL A 253 -9.09 5.01 -12.25
N ASP A 254 -9.04 3.86 -12.90
CA ASP A 254 -8.86 3.78 -14.35
C ASP A 254 -10.00 4.50 -15.09
N GLY A 255 -9.68 5.19 -16.17
CA GLY A 255 -10.65 5.94 -16.98
C GLY A 255 -11.05 7.31 -16.41
N ILE A 256 -10.51 7.74 -15.25
CA ILE A 256 -10.80 9.03 -14.63
C ILE A 256 -9.56 9.92 -14.64
N ASN A 257 -9.71 11.16 -15.04
CA ASN A 257 -8.64 12.16 -15.04
C ASN A 257 -8.55 12.84 -13.67
N GLN A 258 -7.73 12.28 -12.77
CA GLN A 258 -7.61 12.74 -11.39
C GLN A 258 -6.49 13.76 -11.23
N SER A 259 -6.82 14.96 -10.72
CA SER A 259 -5.87 16.04 -10.43
C SER A 259 -5.77 16.28 -8.93
N GLN A 260 -4.56 16.39 -8.42
CA GLN A 260 -4.31 16.70 -7.01
C GLN A 260 -3.88 18.16 -6.84
N VAL A 261 -4.49 18.88 -5.89
CA VAL A 261 -4.05 20.23 -5.53
C VAL A 261 -2.61 20.24 -5.05
N ASN A 262 -1.89 21.31 -5.35
CA ASN A 262 -0.50 21.49 -4.94
C ASN A 262 -0.24 22.96 -4.57
N ALA A 263 -0.21 23.23 -3.27
CA ALA A 263 0.00 24.58 -2.76
C ALA A 263 1.37 25.16 -3.16
N ARG A 264 2.41 24.32 -3.30
CA ARG A 264 3.77 24.76 -3.66
C ARG A 264 3.83 25.33 -5.08
N THR A 265 3.03 24.80 -6.01
CA THR A 265 2.94 25.28 -7.39
C THR A 265 1.80 26.28 -7.58
N GLY A 266 1.03 26.55 -6.51
CA GLY A 266 -0.16 27.39 -6.56
C GLY A 266 -1.32 26.76 -7.35
N PHE A 267 -1.33 25.42 -7.52
CA PHE A 267 -2.47 24.69 -8.08
C PHE A 267 -3.51 24.43 -6.99
N THR A 268 -4.51 25.31 -6.96
CA THR A 268 -5.61 25.27 -5.97
C THR A 268 -6.88 24.70 -6.60
N PHE A 269 -7.88 24.34 -5.78
CA PHE A 269 -9.20 23.92 -6.26
C PHE A 269 -9.79 24.90 -7.27
N ALA A 270 -9.74 26.21 -7.00
CA ALA A 270 -10.27 27.25 -7.89
C ALA A 270 -9.54 27.30 -9.24
N LYS A 271 -8.21 27.17 -9.24
CA LYS A 271 -7.42 27.13 -10.48
C LYS A 271 -7.67 25.83 -11.25
N GLY A 272 -7.72 24.72 -10.54
CA GLY A 272 -8.00 23.41 -11.11
C GLY A 272 -9.39 23.37 -11.76
N LEU A 273 -10.43 23.83 -11.07
CA LEU A 273 -11.77 23.88 -11.64
C LEU A 273 -11.83 24.72 -12.92
N ARG A 274 -11.23 25.92 -12.93
CA ARG A 274 -11.15 26.73 -14.15
C ARG A 274 -10.41 26.04 -15.30
N ALA A 275 -9.45 25.18 -15.00
CA ALA A 275 -8.73 24.42 -16.01
C ALA A 275 -9.58 23.27 -16.54
N ILE A 276 -10.23 22.52 -15.66
CA ILE A 276 -11.08 21.37 -16.01
C ILE A 276 -12.26 21.81 -16.90
N LEU A 277 -12.87 22.97 -16.63
CA LEU A 277 -13.96 23.51 -17.47
C LEU A 277 -13.56 23.74 -18.94
N ARG A 278 -12.28 23.73 -19.28
CA ARG A 278 -11.77 23.82 -20.65
C ARG A 278 -11.32 22.48 -21.23
N GLN A 279 -11.54 21.39 -20.49
CA GLN A 279 -11.18 20.02 -20.88
C GLN A 279 -12.40 19.21 -21.35
N ASP A 280 -13.51 19.91 -21.65
CA ASP A 280 -14.78 19.30 -22.09
C ASP A 280 -15.24 18.16 -21.16
N PRO A 281 -15.39 18.42 -19.84
CA PRO A 281 -15.81 17.41 -18.91
C PRO A 281 -17.33 17.20 -18.93
N ASP A 282 -17.75 15.94 -18.94
CA ASP A 282 -19.16 15.56 -18.68
C ASP A 282 -19.45 15.55 -17.18
N ILE A 283 -18.45 15.08 -16.39
CA ILE A 283 -18.57 14.95 -14.94
C ILE A 283 -17.35 15.56 -14.26
N VAL A 284 -17.59 16.34 -13.22
CA VAL A 284 -16.54 16.94 -12.37
C VAL A 284 -16.77 16.57 -10.91
N MET A 285 -15.72 16.06 -10.25
CA MET A 285 -15.70 15.83 -8.81
C MET A 285 -14.63 16.71 -8.15
#